data_6c10a970698bdb0a5be03ca8ec5062f9
#
_entry.id   6c10a970698bdb0a5be03ca8ec5062f9
#
_cell.length_a   1.000
_cell.length_b   1.000
_cell.length_c   1.000
_cell.angle_alpha   90.00
_cell.angle_beta   90.00
_cell.angle_gamma   90.00
#
_symmetry.space_group_name_H-M   'P 1'
#
loop_
_entity.id
_entity.type
_entity.pdbx_description
1 polymer ?
#
loop_
_entity_poly.entity_id
_entity_poly.type
_entity_poly.pdbx_seq_one_letter_code
_entity_poly.pdbx_strand_id
1 'polypeptide(L)'
;MSVDFFIFVPAYNVATTLAPVLQKVSDEVWNRSIVLVIDDGSVDDTRGSFENFVEALNDESAGTQKKSRLRYMRFEQNNGYGAVVKKGIAEGLRSGAKFIACLHGDGQYPAEQLDEFFKYLESQEKMAKDATKKLALVQGSRHLIRGGAKAGKMPLYKRLGGKFLTAVENLAFKQKLTDRHSGFIVYSSEFLKTLNLAKLSSSFDIDLEMISIADARGFKLAELPIPTRYDGEKSNLNVISYGLRVLRQVIRRIVA
;
A
#
# COMPACT_ATOMS: atom_id res chain seq x y z
N MET A 1 10.07 -8.51 -21.43
CA MET A 1 10.84 -8.54 -20.17
C MET A 1 9.87 -8.85 -19.06
N SER A 2 10.13 -9.85 -18.23
CA SER A 2 9.33 -10.13 -17.05
C SER A 2 9.50 -8.97 -16.06
N VAL A 3 8.40 -8.44 -15.55
CA VAL A 3 8.39 -7.41 -14.53
C VAL A 3 8.20 -8.12 -13.19
N ASP A 4 9.15 -7.97 -12.28
CA ASP A 4 9.04 -8.62 -10.96
C ASP A 4 8.07 -7.88 -10.05
N PHE A 5 7.98 -6.55 -10.18
CA PHE A 5 7.20 -5.68 -9.32
C PHE A 5 6.23 -4.81 -10.10
N PHE A 6 5.08 -4.57 -9.53
CA PHE A 6 4.10 -3.60 -10.01
C PHE A 6 3.75 -2.66 -8.85
N ILE A 7 3.85 -1.36 -9.08
CA ILE A 7 3.53 -0.34 -8.08
C ILE A 7 2.31 0.41 -8.59
N PHE A 8 1.21 0.38 -7.85
CA PHE A 8 0.11 1.30 -8.10
C PHE A 8 0.12 2.43 -7.08
N VAL A 9 -0.16 3.64 -7.57
CA VAL A 9 -0.13 4.88 -6.81
C VAL A 9 -1.53 5.46 -6.76
N PRO A 10 -2.30 5.22 -5.66
CA PRO A 10 -3.56 5.90 -5.45
C PRO A 10 -3.35 7.42 -5.40
N ALA A 11 -4.09 8.16 -6.21
CA ALA A 11 -4.00 9.61 -6.31
C ALA A 11 -5.41 10.22 -6.27
N TYR A 12 -5.66 11.11 -5.31
CA TYR A 12 -6.86 11.91 -5.23
C TYR A 12 -6.55 13.26 -4.59
N ASN A 13 -6.57 14.33 -5.39
CA ASN A 13 -6.19 15.69 -4.98
C ASN A 13 -4.78 15.75 -4.38
N VAL A 14 -3.80 15.28 -5.15
CA VAL A 14 -2.38 15.16 -4.74
C VAL A 14 -1.44 15.98 -5.64
N ALA A 15 -1.93 17.08 -6.24
CA ALA A 15 -1.17 17.90 -7.16
C ALA A 15 0.20 18.35 -6.62
N THR A 16 0.32 18.59 -5.30
CA THR A 16 1.57 19.06 -4.68
C THR A 16 2.51 17.93 -4.22
N THR A 17 2.01 16.71 -4.08
CA THR A 17 2.75 15.61 -3.48
C THR A 17 3.12 14.51 -4.46
N LEU A 18 2.37 14.34 -5.55
CA LEU A 18 2.56 13.23 -6.50
C LEU A 18 3.95 13.20 -7.11
N ALA A 19 4.40 14.29 -7.74
CA ALA A 19 5.72 14.36 -8.35
C ALA A 19 6.85 14.12 -7.33
N PRO A 20 6.89 14.77 -6.15
CA PRO A 20 7.82 14.46 -5.08
C PRO A 20 7.83 12.99 -4.64
N VAL A 21 6.67 12.33 -4.60
CA VAL A 21 6.60 10.89 -4.26
C VAL A 21 7.25 10.04 -5.34
N LEU A 22 6.93 10.29 -6.61
CA LEU A 22 7.51 9.55 -7.73
C LEU A 22 9.04 9.75 -7.84
N GLN A 23 9.55 10.95 -7.54
CA GLN A 23 10.98 11.26 -7.52
C GLN A 23 11.75 10.48 -6.44
N LYS A 24 11.11 10.13 -5.32
CA LYS A 24 11.74 9.36 -4.24
C LYS A 24 11.83 7.86 -4.50
N VAL A 25 11.18 7.36 -5.54
CA VAL A 25 11.34 5.96 -5.95
C VAL A 25 12.74 5.79 -6.55
N SER A 26 13.54 4.87 -6.01
CA SER A 26 14.92 4.66 -6.45
C SER A 26 15.00 4.10 -7.87
N ASP A 27 16.12 4.37 -8.56
CA ASP A 27 16.36 3.84 -9.90
C ASP A 27 16.35 2.31 -9.94
N GLU A 28 16.81 1.65 -8.87
CA GLU A 28 16.77 0.20 -8.75
C GLU A 28 15.33 -0.32 -8.78
N VAL A 29 14.43 0.34 -8.07
CA VAL A 29 12.99 0.02 -8.07
C VAL A 29 12.38 0.32 -9.45
N TRP A 30 12.68 1.48 -10.05
CA TRP A 30 12.21 1.82 -11.40
C TRP A 30 12.61 0.77 -12.44
N ASN A 31 13.85 0.29 -12.39
CA ASN A 31 14.39 -0.67 -13.36
C ASN A 31 13.70 -2.03 -13.33
N ARG A 32 12.97 -2.34 -12.25
CA ARG A 32 12.34 -3.64 -12.01
C ARG A 32 10.83 -3.59 -11.92
N SER A 33 10.24 -2.37 -11.98
CA SER A 33 8.81 -2.15 -11.73
C SER A 33 8.11 -1.54 -12.94
N ILE A 34 6.80 -1.79 -13.04
CA ILE A 34 5.86 -0.89 -13.73
C ILE A 34 5.20 -0.04 -12.64
N VAL A 35 5.11 1.27 -12.85
CA VAL A 35 4.45 2.21 -11.96
C VAL A 35 3.18 2.72 -12.64
N LEU A 36 2.03 2.53 -11.99
CA LEU A 36 0.74 3.00 -12.46
C LEU A 36 0.14 3.99 -11.47
N VAL A 37 0.05 5.26 -11.85
CA VAL A 37 -0.74 6.25 -11.11
C VAL A 37 -2.21 6.06 -11.46
N ILE A 38 -3.05 5.93 -10.43
CA ILE A 38 -4.50 5.79 -10.57
C ILE A 38 -5.16 7.00 -9.89
N ASP A 39 -5.58 7.95 -10.70
CA ASP A 39 -6.28 9.15 -10.26
C ASP A 39 -7.77 8.85 -10.06
N ASP A 40 -8.24 8.98 -8.83
CA ASP A 40 -9.63 8.72 -8.43
C ASP A 40 -10.54 9.93 -8.66
N GLY A 41 -10.46 10.54 -9.86
CA GLY A 41 -11.31 11.67 -10.24
C GLY A 41 -10.93 12.97 -9.53
N SER A 42 -9.63 13.29 -9.40
CA SER A 42 -9.16 14.53 -8.76
C SER A 42 -9.78 15.78 -9.38
N VAL A 43 -10.06 16.78 -8.53
CA VAL A 43 -10.58 18.09 -8.95
C VAL A 43 -9.50 19.17 -8.93
N ASP A 44 -8.33 18.87 -8.37
CA ASP A 44 -7.13 19.70 -8.44
C ASP A 44 -6.27 19.37 -9.67
N ASP A 45 -5.10 19.98 -9.80
CA ASP A 45 -4.17 19.75 -10.90
C ASP A 45 -3.25 18.54 -10.69
N THR A 46 -3.78 17.44 -10.14
CA THR A 46 -3.06 16.17 -9.98
C THR A 46 -2.52 15.66 -11.33
N ARG A 47 -3.31 15.81 -12.40
CA ARG A 47 -2.90 15.40 -13.75
C ARG A 47 -1.72 16.25 -14.26
N GLY A 48 -1.79 17.57 -14.12
CA GLY A 48 -0.67 18.46 -14.49
C GLY A 48 0.61 18.14 -13.72
N SER A 49 0.50 17.82 -12.42
CA SER A 49 1.65 17.37 -11.62
C SER A 49 2.28 16.10 -12.18
N PHE A 50 1.48 15.13 -12.66
CA PHE A 50 2.00 13.94 -13.34
C PHE A 50 2.67 14.28 -14.67
N GLU A 51 2.04 15.11 -15.50
CA GLU A 51 2.56 15.51 -16.81
C GLU A 51 3.90 16.26 -16.67
N ASN A 52 3.99 17.19 -15.71
CA ASN A 52 5.25 17.90 -15.38
C ASN A 52 6.35 16.94 -14.91
N PHE A 53 6.02 15.92 -14.12
CA PHE A 53 6.98 14.88 -13.74
C PHE A 53 7.49 14.11 -14.98
N VAL A 54 6.59 13.74 -15.90
CA VAL A 54 6.96 13.04 -17.15
C VAL A 54 7.86 13.91 -18.04
N GLU A 55 7.60 15.22 -18.11
CA GLU A 55 8.44 16.17 -18.86
C GLU A 55 9.84 16.27 -18.25
N ALA A 56 9.94 16.41 -16.93
CA ALA A 56 11.22 16.48 -16.23
C ALA A 56 12.10 15.24 -16.46
N LEU A 57 11.51 14.07 -16.72
CA LEU A 57 12.25 12.87 -17.05
C LEU A 57 12.99 12.96 -18.41
N ASN A 58 12.69 13.94 -19.29
CA ASN A 58 13.42 14.11 -20.55
C ASN A 58 14.87 14.54 -20.34
N ASP A 59 15.13 15.25 -19.25
CA ASP A 59 16.45 15.82 -18.92
C ASP A 59 17.32 14.83 -18.13
N GLU A 60 16.74 13.68 -17.70
CA GLU A 60 17.45 12.66 -16.97
C GLU A 60 18.04 11.59 -17.91
N SER A 61 19.24 11.12 -17.64
CA SER A 61 19.90 10.04 -18.40
C SER A 61 19.11 8.72 -18.38
N ALA A 62 18.43 8.43 -17.29
CA ALA A 62 17.54 7.26 -17.10
C ALA A 62 16.06 7.55 -17.44
N GLY A 63 15.73 8.76 -17.86
CA GLY A 63 14.34 9.23 -18.01
C GLY A 63 13.54 8.44 -19.04
N THR A 64 14.15 8.10 -20.19
CA THR A 64 13.49 7.29 -21.23
C THR A 64 13.03 5.94 -20.69
N GLN A 65 13.84 5.28 -19.85
CA GLN A 65 13.49 3.99 -19.26
C GLN A 65 12.36 4.15 -18.23
N LYS A 66 12.41 5.15 -17.34
CA LYS A 66 11.35 5.46 -16.39
C LYS A 66 10.03 5.74 -17.11
N LYS A 67 10.04 6.55 -18.18
CA LYS A 67 8.85 6.83 -18.99
C LYS A 67 8.22 5.59 -19.59
N SER A 68 9.03 4.67 -20.11
CA SER A 68 8.52 3.43 -20.70
C SER A 68 7.78 2.54 -19.68
N ARG A 69 8.04 2.73 -18.39
CA ARG A 69 7.49 1.95 -17.27
C ARG A 69 6.41 2.70 -16.48
N LEU A 70 6.24 3.99 -16.72
CA LEU A 70 5.24 4.82 -16.05
C LEU A 70 3.94 4.84 -16.84
N ARG A 71 2.83 4.73 -16.13
CA ARG A 71 1.46 4.74 -16.67
C ARG A 71 0.60 5.67 -15.84
N TYR A 72 -0.41 6.23 -16.45
CA TYR A 72 -1.44 7.02 -15.80
C TYR A 72 -2.82 6.55 -16.21
N MET A 73 -3.71 6.46 -15.26
CA MET A 73 -5.12 6.14 -15.45
C MET A 73 -5.95 7.07 -14.58
N ARG A 74 -7.11 7.47 -15.06
CA ARG A 74 -8.03 8.31 -14.31
C ARG A 74 -9.43 7.72 -14.35
N PHE A 75 -10.12 7.76 -13.21
CA PHE A 75 -11.56 7.52 -13.13
C PHE A 75 -12.31 8.82 -13.45
N GLU A 76 -13.50 8.70 -14.03
CA GLU A 76 -14.35 9.86 -14.36
C GLU A 76 -14.81 10.61 -13.11
N GLN A 77 -15.00 9.89 -12.00
CA GLN A 77 -15.42 10.41 -10.71
C GLN A 77 -14.73 9.65 -9.58
N ASN A 78 -14.78 10.20 -8.36
CA ASN A 78 -14.27 9.53 -7.17
C ASN A 78 -15.09 8.27 -6.87
N ASN A 79 -14.43 7.11 -6.93
CA ASN A 79 -15.00 5.80 -6.64
C ASN A 79 -14.54 5.24 -5.28
N GLY A 80 -13.65 5.95 -4.61
CA GLY A 80 -13.11 5.62 -3.30
C GLY A 80 -11.86 4.74 -3.34
N TYR A 81 -11.10 4.82 -2.27
CA TYR A 81 -9.80 4.16 -2.12
C TYR A 81 -9.82 2.67 -2.48
N GLY A 82 -10.80 1.93 -1.98
CA GLY A 82 -10.90 0.49 -2.26
C GLY A 82 -11.13 0.16 -3.73
N ALA A 83 -11.79 1.06 -4.50
CA ALA A 83 -11.93 0.88 -5.95
C ALA A 83 -10.58 1.03 -6.65
N VAL A 84 -9.78 2.01 -6.23
CA VAL A 84 -8.40 2.23 -6.73
C VAL A 84 -7.52 1.03 -6.41
N VAL A 85 -7.56 0.52 -5.17
CA VAL A 85 -6.80 -0.67 -4.75
C VAL A 85 -7.17 -1.89 -5.59
N LYS A 86 -8.49 -2.16 -5.78
CA LYS A 86 -8.95 -3.27 -6.64
C LYS A 86 -8.44 -3.13 -8.07
N LYS A 87 -8.48 -1.92 -8.62
CA LYS A 87 -7.98 -1.65 -9.97
C LYS A 87 -6.47 -1.83 -10.06
N GLY A 88 -5.70 -1.30 -9.09
CA GLY A 88 -4.25 -1.46 -9.02
C GLY A 88 -3.84 -2.93 -8.94
N ILE A 89 -4.49 -3.71 -8.09
CA ILE A 89 -4.26 -5.16 -7.98
C ILE A 89 -4.57 -5.87 -9.30
N ALA A 90 -5.71 -5.57 -9.93
CA ALA A 90 -6.10 -6.20 -11.19
C ALA A 90 -5.09 -5.91 -12.32
N GLU A 91 -4.60 -4.67 -12.43
CA GLU A 91 -3.56 -4.30 -13.40
C GLU A 91 -2.22 -4.98 -13.09
N GLY A 92 -1.84 -5.03 -11.80
CA GLY A 92 -0.62 -5.72 -11.36
C GLY A 92 -0.66 -7.23 -11.68
N LEU A 93 -1.78 -7.89 -11.42
CA LEU A 93 -1.94 -9.31 -11.77
C LEU A 93 -1.91 -9.53 -13.30
N ARG A 94 -2.48 -8.60 -14.07
CA ARG A 94 -2.46 -8.67 -15.55
C ARG A 94 -1.07 -8.46 -16.12
N SER A 95 -0.22 -7.66 -15.45
CA SER A 95 1.18 -7.45 -15.86
C SER A 95 2.05 -8.68 -15.68
N GLY A 96 1.60 -9.68 -14.92
CA GLY A 96 2.37 -10.86 -14.58
C GLY A 96 3.40 -10.63 -13.46
N ALA A 97 3.37 -9.47 -12.79
CA ALA A 97 4.29 -9.17 -11.70
C ALA A 97 4.13 -10.17 -10.54
N LYS A 98 5.24 -10.52 -9.89
CA LYS A 98 5.25 -11.39 -8.72
C LYS A 98 4.73 -10.69 -7.47
N PHE A 99 5.05 -9.40 -7.33
CA PHE A 99 4.71 -8.59 -6.18
C PHE A 99 4.03 -7.29 -6.63
N ILE A 100 3.01 -6.87 -5.88
CA ILE A 100 2.20 -5.68 -6.17
C ILE A 100 2.23 -4.78 -4.95
N ALA A 101 2.77 -3.56 -5.12
CA ALA A 101 2.91 -2.56 -4.06
C ALA A 101 1.85 -1.47 -4.17
N CYS A 102 1.32 -1.03 -3.02
CA CYS A 102 0.54 0.20 -2.88
C CYS A 102 1.45 1.31 -2.35
N LEU A 103 1.70 2.34 -3.15
CA LEU A 103 2.44 3.53 -2.77
C LEU A 103 1.52 4.75 -2.87
N HIS A 104 1.15 5.35 -1.74
CA HIS A 104 0.22 6.47 -1.74
C HIS A 104 0.82 7.75 -2.34
N GLY A 105 0.07 8.43 -3.21
CA GLY A 105 0.50 9.67 -3.87
C GLY A 105 0.50 10.91 -2.96
N ASP A 106 -0.03 10.80 -1.73
CA ASP A 106 -0.09 11.87 -0.75
C ASP A 106 1.21 12.11 0.05
N GLY A 107 2.23 11.27 -0.14
CA GLY A 107 3.53 11.40 0.50
C GLY A 107 3.60 10.95 1.95
N GLN A 108 2.53 10.39 2.53
CA GLN A 108 2.53 9.91 3.92
C GLN A 108 3.45 8.70 4.11
N TYR A 109 3.75 7.96 3.05
CA TYR A 109 4.60 6.78 3.10
C TYR A 109 5.94 6.97 2.39
N PRO A 110 7.01 6.35 2.89
CA PRO A 110 8.37 6.54 2.38
C PRO A 110 8.60 5.73 1.10
N ALA A 111 8.44 6.36 -0.08
CA ALA A 111 8.69 5.72 -1.37
C ALA A 111 10.12 5.16 -1.49
N GLU A 112 11.09 5.82 -0.84
CA GLU A 112 12.49 5.42 -0.76
C GLU A 112 12.72 4.06 -0.09
N GLN A 113 11.76 3.56 0.68
CA GLN A 113 11.87 2.24 1.35
C GLN A 113 11.34 1.07 0.54
N LEU A 114 10.73 1.29 -0.63
CA LEU A 114 10.26 0.21 -1.49
C LEU A 114 11.35 -0.82 -1.80
N ASP A 115 12.59 -0.38 -1.97
CA ASP A 115 13.73 -1.24 -2.23
C ASP A 115 13.99 -2.24 -1.08
N GLU A 116 13.87 -1.80 0.19
CA GLU A 116 14.00 -2.67 1.35
C GLU A 116 12.88 -3.72 1.38
N PHE A 117 11.65 -3.32 1.05
CA PHE A 117 10.52 -4.25 0.96
C PHE A 117 10.73 -5.29 -0.13
N PHE A 118 11.23 -4.89 -1.29
CA PHE A 118 11.51 -5.81 -2.39
C PHE A 118 12.62 -6.80 -2.04
N LYS A 119 13.73 -6.33 -1.45
CA LYS A 119 14.81 -7.19 -0.96
C LYS A 119 14.31 -8.20 0.08
N TYR A 120 13.46 -7.75 1.00
CA TYR A 120 12.85 -8.65 1.99
C TYR A 120 12.01 -9.74 1.32
N LEU A 121 11.11 -9.37 0.39
CA LEU A 121 10.26 -10.32 -0.32
C LEU A 121 11.07 -11.36 -1.10
N GLU A 122 12.11 -10.94 -1.80
CA GLU A 122 13.01 -11.83 -2.52
C GLU A 122 13.76 -12.80 -1.59
N SER A 123 14.18 -12.31 -0.42
CA SER A 123 14.79 -13.18 0.58
C SER A 123 13.82 -14.25 1.07
N GLN A 124 12.56 -13.87 1.32
CA GLN A 124 11.52 -14.81 1.74
C GLN A 124 11.19 -15.82 0.63
N GLU A 125 11.14 -15.40 -0.63
CA GLU A 125 10.90 -16.29 -1.78
C GLU A 125 12.02 -17.35 -1.90
N LYS A 126 13.29 -16.95 -1.73
CA LYS A 126 14.43 -17.87 -1.73
C LYS A 126 14.40 -18.88 -0.58
N MET A 127 13.94 -18.44 0.60
CA MET A 127 13.82 -19.30 1.79
C MET A 127 12.59 -20.21 1.74
N ALA A 128 11.58 -19.86 0.97
CA ALA A 128 10.28 -20.54 0.94
C ALA A 128 10.27 -21.88 0.21
N LYS A 129 11.39 -22.35 -0.35
CA LYS A 129 11.45 -23.68 -1.01
C LYS A 129 11.03 -24.83 -0.09
N ASP A 130 11.12 -24.61 1.25
CA ASP A 130 10.71 -25.57 2.28
C ASP A 130 9.63 -25.02 3.25
N ALA A 131 9.09 -23.83 3.00
CA ALA A 131 8.16 -23.20 3.95
C ALA A 131 6.74 -23.73 3.78
N THR A 132 6.17 -24.26 4.86
CA THR A 132 4.78 -24.73 4.94
C THR A 132 3.75 -23.62 4.78
N LYS A 133 4.16 -22.34 4.90
CA LYS A 133 3.29 -21.16 4.76
C LYS A 133 3.91 -20.12 3.84
N LYS A 134 3.20 -19.83 2.76
CA LYS A 134 3.59 -18.78 1.80
C LYS A 134 3.27 -17.39 2.33
N LEU A 135 4.10 -16.41 1.98
CA LEU A 135 3.91 -15.02 2.37
C LEU A 135 2.80 -14.38 1.55
N ALA A 136 1.79 -13.80 2.20
CA ALA A 136 0.73 -13.04 1.54
C ALA A 136 1.15 -11.61 1.25
N LEU A 137 1.72 -10.95 2.26
CA LEU A 137 2.07 -9.53 2.19
C LEU A 137 3.14 -9.14 3.21
N VAL A 138 3.78 -8.02 2.93
CA VAL A 138 4.63 -7.28 3.85
C VAL A 138 4.03 -5.89 4.05
N GLN A 139 3.83 -5.49 5.29
CA GLN A 139 3.26 -4.19 5.65
C GLN A 139 4.31 -3.31 6.33
N GLY A 140 4.29 -2.01 6.05
CA GLY A 140 5.10 -1.04 6.77
C GLY A 140 4.48 -0.73 8.13
N SER A 141 5.23 -0.89 9.21
CA SER A 141 4.76 -0.55 10.55
C SER A 141 5.40 0.72 11.09
N ARG A 142 4.56 1.68 11.45
CA ARG A 142 4.94 2.95 12.12
C ARG A 142 5.27 2.76 13.60
N HIS A 143 5.01 1.58 14.14
CA HIS A 143 5.17 1.26 15.56
C HIS A 143 6.38 0.38 15.87
N LEU A 144 7.03 -0.21 14.88
CA LEU A 144 8.28 -0.97 15.05
C LEU A 144 9.45 -0.07 15.44
N ILE A 145 9.50 1.18 14.94
CA ILE A 145 10.49 2.16 15.38
C ILE A 145 10.05 2.72 16.74
N ARG A 146 10.84 2.42 17.80
CA ARG A 146 10.53 2.91 19.16
C ARG A 146 10.45 4.44 19.19
N GLY A 147 9.31 4.98 19.57
CA GLY A 147 9.07 6.43 19.60
C GLY A 147 8.82 7.08 18.22
N GLY A 148 8.95 6.35 17.11
CA GLY A 148 8.82 6.85 15.74
C GLY A 148 7.47 7.54 15.47
N ALA A 149 6.38 6.94 15.93
CA ALA A 149 5.05 7.52 15.77
C ALA A 149 4.89 8.89 16.51
N LYS A 150 5.58 9.08 17.65
CA LYS A 150 5.62 10.38 18.36
C LYS A 150 6.53 11.37 17.64
N ALA A 151 7.72 10.95 17.23
CA ALA A 151 8.67 11.77 16.49
C ALA A 151 8.07 12.26 15.14
N GLY A 152 7.31 11.39 14.45
CA GLY A 152 6.59 11.72 13.23
C GLY A 152 5.28 12.49 13.45
N LYS A 153 5.08 13.10 14.63
CA LYS A 153 3.93 13.96 14.98
C LYS A 153 2.54 13.29 14.84
N MET A 154 2.46 11.94 14.91
CA MET A 154 1.17 11.25 14.87
C MET A 154 0.31 11.71 16.07
N PRO A 155 -0.93 12.19 15.85
CA PRO A 155 -1.82 12.60 16.93
C PRO A 155 -2.04 11.52 17.98
N LEU A 156 -2.11 11.90 19.27
CA LEU A 156 -2.20 10.95 20.38
C LEU A 156 -3.41 10.03 20.26
N TYR A 157 -4.57 10.56 19.85
CA TYR A 157 -5.78 9.75 19.67
C TYR A 157 -5.64 8.70 18.56
N LYS A 158 -4.93 9.01 17.46
CA LYS A 158 -4.62 8.03 16.40
C LYS A 158 -3.66 6.96 16.91
N ARG A 159 -2.65 7.35 17.70
CA ARG A 159 -1.69 6.40 18.29
C ARG A 159 -2.34 5.44 19.26
N LEU A 160 -3.16 5.94 20.18
CA LEU A 160 -3.85 5.13 21.19
C LEU A 160 -4.97 4.29 20.53
N GLY A 161 -5.80 4.92 19.69
CA GLY A 161 -6.88 4.23 18.98
C GLY A 161 -6.37 3.14 18.05
N GLY A 162 -5.33 3.41 17.26
CA GLY A 162 -4.70 2.41 16.38
C GLY A 162 -4.12 1.23 17.16
N LYS A 163 -3.39 1.49 18.25
CA LYS A 163 -2.86 0.43 19.11
C LYS A 163 -3.97 -0.41 19.77
N PHE A 164 -5.03 0.23 20.24
CA PHE A 164 -6.17 -0.47 20.83
C PHE A 164 -6.85 -1.39 19.78
N LEU A 165 -7.16 -0.86 18.59
CA LEU A 165 -7.74 -1.65 17.51
C LEU A 165 -6.83 -2.81 17.12
N THR A 166 -5.54 -2.53 16.91
CA THR A 166 -4.53 -3.57 16.59
C THR A 166 -4.48 -4.67 17.67
N ALA A 167 -4.57 -4.31 18.95
CA ALA A 167 -4.59 -5.29 20.04
C ALA A 167 -5.84 -6.18 20.00
N VAL A 168 -7.02 -5.60 19.79
CA VAL A 168 -8.29 -6.33 19.65
C VAL A 168 -8.25 -7.28 18.45
N GLU A 169 -7.75 -6.80 17.32
CA GLU A 169 -7.60 -7.61 16.11
C GLU A 169 -6.57 -8.73 16.28
N ASN A 170 -5.42 -8.44 16.90
CA ASN A 170 -4.40 -9.45 17.18
C ASN A 170 -4.94 -10.58 18.06
N LEU A 171 -5.78 -10.24 19.03
CA LEU A 171 -6.43 -11.24 19.88
C LEU A 171 -7.43 -12.10 19.05
N ALA A 172 -8.25 -11.45 18.22
CA ALA A 172 -9.25 -12.13 17.39
C ALA A 172 -8.64 -13.03 16.31
N PHE A 173 -7.56 -12.56 15.69
CA PHE A 173 -6.88 -13.26 14.58
C PHE A 173 -5.67 -14.10 15.02
N LYS A 174 -5.37 -14.15 16.33
CA LYS A 174 -4.20 -14.84 16.90
C LYS A 174 -2.88 -14.42 16.23
N GLN A 175 -2.76 -13.15 15.89
CA GLN A 175 -1.63 -12.52 15.21
C GLN A 175 -0.83 -11.61 16.14
N LYS A 176 0.35 -11.19 15.72
CA LYS A 176 1.23 -10.29 16.49
C LYS A 176 1.72 -9.11 15.64
N LEU A 177 0.83 -8.52 14.82
CA LEU A 177 1.16 -7.33 14.06
C LEU A 177 1.22 -6.11 14.99
N THR A 178 2.07 -5.15 14.65
CA THR A 178 2.25 -3.92 15.44
C THR A 178 1.47 -2.73 14.88
N ASP A 179 1.16 -2.75 13.57
CA ASP A 179 0.40 -1.69 12.89
C ASP A 179 -0.49 -2.26 11.78
N ARG A 180 -1.71 -2.66 12.10
CA ARG A 180 -2.65 -3.24 11.13
C ARG A 180 -3.31 -2.20 10.20
N HIS A 181 -3.08 -0.91 10.47
CA HIS A 181 -3.76 0.21 9.80
C HIS A 181 -2.83 1.04 8.90
N SER A 182 -1.69 0.48 8.52
CA SER A 182 -0.79 1.09 7.55
C SER A 182 -1.18 0.69 6.14
N GLY A 183 -1.36 1.66 5.25
CA GLY A 183 -1.63 1.42 3.83
C GLY A 183 -0.37 1.18 2.98
N PHE A 184 0.83 1.17 3.58
CA PHE A 184 2.06 0.84 2.86
C PHE A 184 2.26 -0.66 2.83
N ILE A 185 1.75 -1.30 1.79
CA ILE A 185 1.69 -2.76 1.71
C ILE A 185 2.22 -3.24 0.35
N VAL A 186 3.01 -4.31 0.40
CA VAL A 186 3.40 -5.07 -0.79
C VAL A 186 2.84 -6.47 -0.69
N TYR A 187 2.05 -6.86 -1.65
CA TYR A 187 1.35 -8.13 -1.72
C TYR A 187 2.07 -9.12 -2.63
N SER A 188 2.01 -10.41 -2.33
CA SER A 188 2.36 -11.44 -3.29
C SER A 188 1.21 -11.69 -4.28
N SER A 189 1.52 -11.82 -5.55
CA SER A 189 0.53 -12.16 -6.58
C SER A 189 -0.10 -13.53 -6.35
N GLU A 190 0.62 -14.44 -5.72
CA GLU A 190 0.11 -15.74 -5.36
C GLU A 190 -1.08 -15.64 -4.39
N PHE A 191 -0.96 -14.84 -3.35
CA PHE A 191 -2.07 -14.55 -2.44
C PHE A 191 -3.21 -13.83 -3.16
N LEU A 192 -2.89 -12.76 -3.90
CA LEU A 192 -3.91 -11.94 -4.57
C LEU A 192 -4.75 -12.73 -5.58
N LYS A 193 -4.18 -13.71 -6.27
CA LYS A 193 -4.90 -14.62 -7.18
C LYS A 193 -5.96 -15.47 -6.47
N THR A 194 -5.84 -15.65 -5.17
CA THR A 194 -6.85 -16.38 -4.39
C THR A 194 -8.08 -15.53 -4.03
N LEU A 195 -8.03 -14.20 -4.23
CA LEU A 195 -9.07 -13.28 -3.83
C LEU A 195 -10.14 -13.11 -4.92
N ASN A 196 -11.38 -12.93 -4.47
CA ASN A 196 -12.43 -12.37 -5.32
C ASN A 196 -12.51 -10.86 -5.09
N LEU A 197 -11.80 -10.09 -5.91
CA LEU A 197 -11.70 -8.62 -5.76
C LEU A 197 -13.07 -7.93 -5.79
N ALA A 198 -14.04 -8.46 -6.52
CA ALA A 198 -15.38 -7.86 -6.61
C ALA A 198 -16.12 -7.87 -5.26
N LYS A 199 -15.82 -8.85 -4.39
CA LYS A 199 -16.46 -8.98 -3.07
C LYS A 199 -15.80 -8.16 -1.99
N LEU A 200 -14.61 -7.60 -2.23
CA LEU A 200 -13.90 -6.77 -1.26
C LEU A 200 -14.52 -5.38 -1.13
N SER A 201 -14.30 -4.74 0.00
CA SER A 201 -14.73 -3.38 0.29
C SER A 201 -14.27 -2.38 -0.79
N SER A 202 -15.05 -1.35 -1.05
CA SER A 202 -14.64 -0.21 -1.88
C SER A 202 -14.15 0.98 -1.05
N SER A 203 -13.91 0.77 0.25
CA SER A 203 -13.48 1.80 1.20
C SER A 203 -12.11 1.49 1.82
N PHE A 204 -11.71 2.27 2.81
CA PHE A 204 -10.41 2.17 3.50
C PHE A 204 -10.19 0.87 4.30
N ASP A 205 -11.23 0.10 4.53
CA ASP A 205 -11.14 -1.20 5.22
C ASP A 205 -10.73 -2.37 4.31
N ILE A 206 -10.48 -2.12 3.02
CA ILE A 206 -10.07 -3.15 2.06
C ILE A 206 -8.74 -3.82 2.45
N ASP A 207 -7.75 -3.06 2.91
CA ASP A 207 -6.46 -3.60 3.33
C ASP A 207 -6.61 -4.52 4.54
N LEU A 208 -7.42 -4.11 5.52
CA LEU A 208 -7.74 -4.92 6.68
C LEU A 208 -8.46 -6.22 6.29
N GLU A 209 -9.39 -6.13 5.34
CA GLU A 209 -10.13 -7.28 4.82
C GLU A 209 -9.17 -8.29 4.16
N MET A 210 -8.22 -7.81 3.35
CA MET A 210 -7.20 -8.66 2.74
C MET A 210 -6.26 -9.28 3.77
N ILE A 211 -5.82 -8.53 4.79
CA ILE A 211 -5.03 -9.06 5.92
C ILE A 211 -5.81 -10.17 6.64
N SER A 212 -7.10 -9.97 6.90
CA SER A 212 -7.95 -10.94 7.57
C SER A 212 -8.14 -12.22 6.74
N ILE A 213 -8.30 -12.09 5.43
CA ILE A 213 -8.42 -13.23 4.50
C ILE A 213 -7.10 -14.01 4.42
N ALA A 214 -5.96 -13.30 4.37
CA ALA A 214 -4.64 -13.93 4.36
C ALA A 214 -4.43 -14.78 5.62
N ASP A 215 -4.77 -14.23 6.78
CA ASP A 215 -4.73 -14.94 8.06
C ASP A 215 -5.63 -16.18 8.06
N ALA A 216 -6.89 -16.02 7.69
CA ALA A 216 -7.87 -17.12 7.65
C ALA A 216 -7.44 -18.27 6.72
N ARG A 217 -6.68 -17.97 5.67
CA ARG A 217 -6.14 -18.96 4.72
C ARG A 217 -4.77 -19.49 5.11
N GLY A 218 -4.25 -19.13 6.27
CA GLY A 218 -2.98 -19.62 6.79
C GLY A 218 -1.74 -19.07 6.11
N PHE A 219 -1.86 -17.96 5.36
CA PHE A 219 -0.70 -17.26 4.82
C PHE A 219 0.11 -16.58 5.93
N LYS A 220 1.41 -16.39 5.67
CA LYS A 220 2.30 -15.59 6.52
C LYS A 220 2.11 -14.10 6.23
N LEU A 221 2.11 -13.29 7.27
CA LEU A 221 2.14 -11.83 7.22
C LEU A 221 3.48 -11.36 7.80
N ALA A 222 4.05 -10.29 7.29
CA ALA A 222 5.27 -9.70 7.81
C ALA A 222 5.15 -8.17 7.93
N GLU A 223 5.97 -7.59 8.78
CA GLU A 223 6.07 -6.14 8.97
C GLU A 223 7.53 -5.70 8.84
N LEU A 224 7.74 -4.56 8.19
CA LEU A 224 9.01 -3.83 8.21
C LEU A 224 8.81 -2.45 8.83
N PRO A 225 9.82 -1.91 9.54
CA PRO A 225 9.72 -0.59 10.15
C PRO A 225 9.66 0.50 9.08
N ILE A 226 8.72 1.45 9.22
CA ILE A 226 8.69 2.65 8.41
C ILE A 226 8.66 3.91 9.28
N PRO A 227 9.27 5.03 8.85
CA PRO A 227 9.12 6.30 9.53
C PRO A 227 7.66 6.77 9.46
N THR A 228 7.23 7.45 10.50
CA THR A 228 5.92 8.11 10.55
C THR A 228 6.09 9.55 10.10
N ARG A 229 5.23 10.02 9.19
CA ARG A 229 5.18 11.42 8.74
C ARG A 229 3.76 11.92 8.85
N TYR A 230 3.56 12.97 9.64
CA TYR A 230 2.30 13.70 9.81
C TYR A 230 2.62 15.19 9.75
N ASP A 231 2.59 15.78 8.56
CA ASP A 231 2.94 17.19 8.33
C ASP A 231 1.70 18.09 8.16
N GLY A 232 0.60 17.77 8.85
CA GLY A 232 -0.62 18.59 8.84
C GLY A 232 -1.64 18.20 7.76
N GLU A 233 -1.43 17.12 7.05
CA GLU A 233 -2.34 16.63 6.02
C GLU A 233 -3.71 16.25 6.60
N LYS A 234 -4.76 16.67 5.91
CA LYS A 234 -6.14 16.31 6.27
C LYS A 234 -6.40 14.87 5.85
N SER A 235 -6.53 13.96 6.83
CA SER A 235 -6.98 12.60 6.57
C SER A 235 -8.45 12.59 6.19
N ASN A 236 -8.79 12.07 5.03
CA ASN A 236 -10.17 11.85 4.59
C ASN A 236 -10.85 10.67 5.32
N LEU A 237 -10.12 9.99 6.21
CA LEU A 237 -10.61 8.86 6.99
C LEU A 237 -11.47 9.32 8.16
N ASN A 238 -12.75 8.96 8.16
CA ASN A 238 -13.60 9.09 9.35
C ASN A 238 -13.26 7.98 10.34
N VAL A 239 -12.55 8.35 11.43
CA VAL A 239 -12.01 7.41 12.42
C VAL A 239 -13.09 6.57 13.10
N ILE A 240 -14.28 7.13 13.34
CA ILE A 240 -15.38 6.41 14.01
C ILE A 240 -15.96 5.34 13.08
N SER A 241 -16.31 5.72 11.85
CA SER A 241 -16.86 4.78 10.87
C SER A 241 -15.86 3.68 10.53
N TYR A 242 -14.56 4.01 10.46
CA TYR A 242 -13.50 3.04 10.27
C TYR A 242 -13.40 2.06 11.45
N GLY A 243 -13.39 2.57 12.69
CA GLY A 243 -13.37 1.73 13.89
C GLY A 243 -14.54 0.73 13.96
N LEU A 244 -15.76 1.16 13.58
CA LEU A 244 -16.92 0.28 13.50
C LEU A 244 -16.75 -0.82 12.43
N ARG A 245 -16.15 -0.51 11.29
CA ARG A 245 -15.85 -1.51 10.24
C ARG A 245 -14.81 -2.52 10.70
N VAL A 246 -13.76 -2.07 11.41
CA VAL A 246 -12.77 -2.95 12.05
C VAL A 246 -13.45 -3.92 12.98
N LEU A 247 -14.27 -3.43 13.92
CA LEU A 247 -15.01 -4.28 14.87
C LEU A 247 -15.95 -5.27 14.16
N ARG A 248 -16.59 -4.86 13.08
CA ARG A 248 -17.41 -5.76 12.26
C ARG A 248 -16.59 -6.89 11.64
N GLN A 249 -15.38 -6.61 11.15
CA GLN A 249 -14.47 -7.66 10.64
C GLN A 249 -14.04 -8.62 11.74
N VAL A 250 -13.70 -8.09 12.93
CA VAL A 250 -13.38 -8.91 14.11
C VAL A 250 -14.53 -9.84 14.48
N ILE A 251 -15.77 -9.33 14.56
CA ILE A 251 -16.96 -10.15 14.86
C ILE A 251 -17.15 -11.23 13.81
N ARG A 252 -17.09 -10.89 12.53
CA ARG A 252 -17.20 -11.87 11.43
C ARG A 252 -16.18 -13.00 11.55
N ARG A 253 -14.96 -12.68 11.97
CA ARG A 253 -13.90 -13.67 12.14
C ARG A 253 -14.11 -14.59 13.35
N ILE A 254 -14.67 -14.05 14.43
CA ILE A 254 -14.94 -14.84 15.65
C ILE A 254 -16.12 -15.81 15.47
N VAL A 255 -17.11 -15.40 14.65
CA VAL A 255 -18.36 -16.15 14.43
C VAL A 255 -18.23 -17.15 13.28
N ALA A 256 -17.23 -17.01 12.40
CA ALA A 256 -16.95 -17.93 11.30
C ALA A 256 -16.01 -19.07 11.71
#